data_e4495e9d143448b4ae81b7443da80855
#
_entry.id   e4495e9d143448b4ae81b7443da80855
#
_cell.length_a   1.000
_cell.length_b   1.000
_cell.length_c   1.000
_cell.angle_alpha   90.00
_cell.angle_beta   90.00
_cell.angle_gamma   90.00
#
_symmetry.space_group_name_H-M   'P 1'
#
loop_
_entity.id
_entity.type
_entity.pdbx_description
1 polymer ?
#
loop_
_entity_poly.entity_id
_entity_poly.type
_entity_poly.pdbx_seq_one_letter_code
_entity_poly.pdbx_strand_id
1 'polypeptide(L)'
;DRNIRFVGGIYDFRKLNSIRHYSYAYFHGHSVGGTNPSLLEAMASGCFILAHDNIFNRAVLGENALYYGSTDAAMEMLDGIDQAVSAYKKEYTGRNLEVIRRDYSWEKLADEHEEYFKWMLAQPRHG
;
A
#
# COMPACT_ATOMS: atom_id res chain seq x y z
N ASP A 1 24.45 -8.69 10.58
CA ASP A 1 24.61 -7.24 10.56
C ASP A 1 23.96 -6.62 11.79
N ARG A 2 24.65 -5.73 12.51
CA ARG A 2 24.14 -5.12 13.75
C ARG A 2 22.96 -4.17 13.51
N ASN A 3 22.73 -3.78 12.28
CA ASN A 3 21.69 -2.84 11.87
C ASN A 3 20.38 -3.53 11.47
N ILE A 4 20.37 -4.86 11.35
CA ILE A 4 19.18 -5.63 11.00
C ILE A 4 18.63 -6.28 12.26
N ARG A 5 17.34 -6.06 12.54
CA ARG A 5 16.63 -6.67 13.66
C ARG A 5 15.46 -7.50 13.15
N PHE A 6 15.48 -8.78 13.43
CA PHE A 6 14.35 -9.67 13.17
C PHE A 6 13.44 -9.69 14.40
N VAL A 7 12.27 -9.09 14.26
CA VAL A 7 11.33 -8.90 15.39
C VAL A 7 10.26 -9.99 15.50
N GLY A 8 10.31 -10.99 14.62
CA GLY A 8 9.30 -12.05 14.57
C GLY A 8 7.93 -11.56 14.08
N GLY A 9 6.90 -12.40 14.24
CA GLY A 9 5.54 -12.05 13.89
C GLY A 9 4.92 -11.04 14.86
N ILE A 10 4.29 -10.00 14.34
CA ILE A 10 3.55 -9.00 15.12
C ILE A 10 2.09 -9.12 14.75
N TYR A 11 1.27 -9.63 15.66
CA TYR A 11 -0.17 -9.89 15.46
C TYR A 11 -1.06 -8.80 16.08
N ASP A 12 -0.50 -7.88 16.84
CA ASP A 12 -1.19 -6.72 17.37
C ASP A 12 -1.23 -5.62 16.30
N PHE A 13 -2.41 -5.36 15.74
CA PHE A 13 -2.63 -4.36 14.70
C PHE A 13 -2.23 -2.94 15.13
N ARG A 14 -2.48 -2.57 16.38
CA ARG A 14 -2.11 -1.23 16.87
C ARG A 14 -0.60 -1.06 16.89
N LYS A 15 0.10 -2.07 17.38
CA LYS A 15 1.56 -2.09 17.41
C LYS A 15 2.15 -2.10 16.01
N LEU A 16 1.61 -2.93 15.10
CA LEU A 16 2.06 -3.01 13.72
C LEU A 16 1.85 -1.68 12.98
N ASN A 17 0.68 -1.06 13.13
CA ASN A 17 0.39 0.23 12.51
C ASN A 17 1.24 1.36 13.09
N SER A 18 1.55 1.33 14.39
CA SER A 18 2.49 2.28 14.99
C SER A 18 3.89 2.15 14.41
N ILE A 19 4.39 0.92 14.25
CA ILE A 19 5.69 0.66 13.62
C ILE A 19 5.71 1.21 12.19
N ARG A 20 4.65 0.96 11.42
CA ARG A 20 4.51 1.47 10.05
C ARG A 20 4.47 3.00 10.04
N HIS A 21 3.64 3.60 10.87
CA HIS A 21 3.48 5.06 10.93
C HIS A 21 4.78 5.79 11.26
N TYR A 22 5.53 5.30 12.23
CA TYR A 22 6.79 5.91 12.66
C TYR A 22 8.02 5.42 11.88
N SER A 23 7.83 4.52 10.90
CA SER A 23 8.93 4.11 10.04
C SER A 23 9.40 5.25 9.14
N TYR A 24 10.69 5.27 8.86
CA TYR A 24 11.28 6.22 7.92
C TYR A 24 10.77 5.98 6.50
N ALA A 25 10.76 4.71 6.11
CA ALA A 25 10.21 4.20 4.86
C ALA A 25 9.74 2.75 5.04
N TYR A 26 8.85 2.30 4.17
CA TYR A 26 8.31 0.94 4.14
C TYR A 26 8.64 0.28 2.80
N PHE A 27 9.32 -0.86 2.85
CA PHE A 27 9.63 -1.68 1.68
C PHE A 27 8.52 -2.68 1.39
N HIS A 28 7.97 -2.62 0.18
CA HIS A 28 6.97 -3.55 -0.32
C HIS A 28 7.55 -4.40 -1.46
N GLY A 29 8.02 -5.60 -1.13
CA GLY A 29 8.74 -6.48 -2.05
C GLY A 29 7.87 -7.47 -2.84
N HIS A 30 6.54 -7.44 -2.70
CA HIS A 30 5.67 -8.36 -3.42
C HIS A 30 5.74 -8.11 -4.92
N SER A 31 6.09 -9.16 -5.66
CA SER A 31 6.27 -9.13 -7.12
C SER A 31 5.10 -9.73 -7.89
N VAL A 32 4.21 -10.48 -7.24
CA VAL A 32 3.06 -11.20 -7.84
C VAL A 32 1.83 -11.06 -6.97
N GLY A 33 0.65 -11.06 -7.60
CA GLY A 33 -0.63 -11.08 -6.90
C GLY A 33 -1.42 -9.79 -7.11
N GLY A 34 -2.70 -9.82 -6.71
CA GLY A 34 -3.61 -8.67 -6.77
C GLY A 34 -3.36 -7.64 -5.66
N THR A 35 -4.42 -6.96 -5.24
CA THR A 35 -4.36 -6.00 -4.14
C THR A 35 -3.88 -6.67 -2.85
N ASN A 36 -2.75 -6.22 -2.34
CA ASN A 36 -2.14 -6.81 -1.15
C ASN A 36 -2.61 -6.05 0.11
N PRO A 37 -3.25 -6.74 1.10
CA PRO A 37 -3.72 -6.08 2.31
C PRO A 37 -2.62 -5.35 3.07
N SER A 38 -1.40 -5.88 3.13
CA SER A 38 -0.30 -5.22 3.83
C SER A 38 0.15 -3.91 3.16
N LEU A 39 -0.06 -3.79 1.85
CA LEU A 39 0.17 -2.55 1.11
C LEU A 39 -0.88 -1.49 1.47
N LEU A 40 -2.16 -1.87 1.48
CA LEU A 40 -3.25 -0.98 1.88
C LEU A 40 -3.10 -0.50 3.33
N GLU A 41 -2.70 -1.40 4.23
CA GLU A 41 -2.42 -1.08 5.63
C GLU A 41 -1.23 -0.10 5.77
N ALA A 42 -0.19 -0.25 4.95
CA ALA A 42 0.94 0.67 4.92
C ALA A 42 0.52 2.06 4.42
N MET A 43 -0.28 2.12 3.35
CA MET A 43 -0.87 3.37 2.85
C MET A 43 -1.73 4.04 3.92
N ALA A 44 -2.62 3.28 4.57
CA ALA A 44 -3.50 3.77 5.64
C ALA A 44 -2.74 4.25 6.88
N SER A 45 -1.56 3.69 7.13
CA SER A 45 -0.68 4.12 8.23
C SER A 45 0.15 5.36 7.89
N GLY A 46 0.07 5.89 6.68
CA GLY A 46 0.83 7.05 6.23
C GLY A 46 2.32 6.76 6.03
N CYS A 47 2.68 5.54 5.62
CA CYS A 47 4.06 5.19 5.31
C CYS A 47 4.54 5.86 4.01
N PHE A 48 5.83 6.22 3.96
CA PHE A 48 6.52 6.46 2.70
C PHE A 48 6.94 5.12 2.09
N ILE A 49 6.45 4.81 0.90
CA ILE A 49 6.50 3.45 0.34
C ILE A 49 7.52 3.37 -0.79
N LEU A 50 8.40 2.36 -0.70
CA LEU A 50 9.26 1.89 -1.77
C LEU A 50 8.72 0.52 -2.21
N ALA A 51 8.22 0.41 -3.43
CA ALA A 51 7.54 -0.78 -3.91
C ALA A 51 8.28 -1.43 -5.09
N HIS A 52 8.20 -2.76 -5.17
CA HIS A 52 8.63 -3.46 -6.38
C HIS A 52 7.81 -2.99 -7.58
N ASP A 53 8.50 -2.66 -8.68
CA ASP A 53 7.87 -2.17 -9.90
C ASP A 53 7.15 -3.30 -10.64
N ASN A 54 5.84 -3.34 -10.49
CA ASN A 54 4.97 -4.26 -11.21
C ASN A 54 3.57 -3.66 -11.38
N ILE A 55 2.79 -4.25 -12.27
CA ILE A 55 1.46 -3.76 -12.63
C ILE A 55 0.49 -3.68 -11.44
N PHE A 56 0.60 -4.59 -10.47
CA PHE A 56 -0.30 -4.66 -9.30
C PHE A 56 -0.01 -3.54 -8.31
N ASN A 57 1.26 -3.32 -7.98
CA ASN A 57 1.67 -2.25 -7.08
C ASN A 57 1.38 -0.87 -7.70
N ARG A 58 1.64 -0.72 -9.01
CA ARG A 58 1.31 0.52 -9.73
C ARG A 58 -0.20 0.78 -9.80
N ALA A 59 -1.03 -0.26 -9.95
CA ALA A 59 -2.48 -0.11 -9.97
C ALA A 59 -3.03 0.45 -8.64
N VAL A 60 -2.39 0.12 -7.52
CA VAL A 60 -2.81 0.56 -6.18
C VAL A 60 -2.20 1.91 -5.80
N LEU A 61 -0.90 2.09 -6.03
CA LEU A 61 -0.14 3.25 -5.57
C LEU A 61 -0.08 4.40 -6.60
N GLY A 62 -0.33 4.11 -7.89
CA GLY A 62 -0.14 5.09 -8.96
C GLY A 62 1.29 5.67 -8.94
N GLU A 63 1.39 6.99 -8.89
CA GLU A 63 2.65 7.72 -8.80
C GLU A 63 3.05 8.08 -7.35
N ASN A 64 2.40 7.49 -6.34
CA ASN A 64 2.58 7.88 -4.94
C ASN A 64 3.52 6.95 -4.16
N ALA A 65 4.50 6.38 -4.84
CA ALA A 65 5.57 5.56 -4.27
C ALA A 65 6.85 5.68 -5.09
N LEU A 66 7.98 5.28 -4.51
CA LEU A 66 9.18 5.02 -5.27
C LEU A 66 9.17 3.56 -5.75
N TYR A 67 9.59 3.32 -6.98
CA TYR A 67 9.56 1.98 -7.58
C TYR A 67 10.95 1.47 -7.94
N TYR A 68 11.25 0.23 -7.56
CA TYR A 68 12.48 -0.45 -7.92
C TYR A 68 12.19 -1.74 -8.69
N GLY A 69 12.95 -1.98 -9.76
CA GLY A 69 12.81 -3.17 -10.61
C GLY A 69 13.83 -4.26 -10.31
N SER A 70 14.86 -3.96 -9.52
CA SER A 70 15.95 -4.88 -9.18
C SER A 70 16.54 -4.58 -7.81
N THR A 71 17.33 -5.51 -7.29
CA THR A 71 18.06 -5.31 -6.03
C THR A 71 19.02 -4.11 -6.11
N ASP A 72 19.72 -3.97 -7.23
CA ASP A 72 20.68 -2.88 -7.44
C ASP A 72 19.95 -1.52 -7.44
N ALA A 73 18.82 -1.43 -8.15
CA ALA A 73 17.99 -0.23 -8.13
C ALA A 73 17.45 0.09 -6.72
N ALA A 74 17.10 -0.93 -5.92
CA ALA A 74 16.68 -0.74 -4.53
C ALA A 74 17.83 -0.21 -3.67
N MET A 75 19.05 -0.66 -3.90
CA MET A 75 20.25 -0.18 -3.18
C MET A 75 20.56 1.28 -3.53
N GLU A 76 20.56 1.64 -4.82
CA GLU A 76 20.72 3.04 -5.25
C GLU A 76 19.66 3.96 -4.66
N MET A 77 18.43 3.48 -4.59
CA MET A 77 17.32 4.22 -3.98
C MET A 77 17.51 4.45 -2.48
N LEU A 78 18.09 3.48 -1.77
CA LEU A 78 18.46 3.62 -0.36
C LEU A 78 19.57 4.64 -0.14
N ASP A 79 20.54 4.72 -1.02
CA ASP A 79 21.61 5.72 -0.95
C ASP A 79 21.07 7.16 -1.08
N GLY A 80 19.99 7.34 -1.85
CA GLY A 80 19.31 8.63 -2.04
C GLY A 80 18.07 8.85 -1.15
N ILE A 81 17.80 7.97 -0.17
CA ILE A 81 16.52 7.94 0.55
C ILE A 81 16.20 9.23 1.30
N ASP A 82 17.18 9.90 1.87
CA ASP A 82 16.98 11.14 2.64
C ASP A 82 16.46 12.27 1.75
N GLN A 83 17.00 12.39 0.55
CA GLN A 83 16.56 13.37 -0.43
C GLN A 83 15.13 13.06 -0.91
N ALA A 84 14.85 11.80 -1.21
CA ALA A 84 13.54 11.36 -1.66
C ALA A 84 12.47 11.55 -0.57
N VAL A 85 12.76 11.21 0.67
CA VAL A 85 11.86 11.43 1.82
C VAL A 85 11.60 12.92 2.00
N SER A 86 12.63 13.74 1.96
CA SER A 86 12.49 15.21 2.09
C SER A 86 11.63 15.81 0.98
N ALA A 87 11.80 15.32 -0.26
CA ALA A 87 11.09 15.84 -1.43
C ALA A 87 9.64 15.38 -1.54
N TYR A 88 9.35 14.10 -1.25
CA TYR A 88 8.11 13.46 -1.67
C TYR A 88 7.26 12.89 -0.53
N LYS A 89 7.80 12.64 0.67
CA LYS A 89 7.07 11.92 1.73
C LYS A 89 5.71 12.54 2.03
N LYS A 90 5.66 13.85 2.26
CA LYS A 90 4.41 14.55 2.61
C LYS A 90 3.35 14.43 1.53
N GLU A 91 3.73 14.59 0.28
CA GLU A 91 2.83 14.52 -0.86
C GLU A 91 2.33 13.09 -1.08
N TYR A 92 3.23 12.11 -1.16
CA TYR A 92 2.88 10.72 -1.45
C TYR A 92 2.03 10.11 -0.34
N THR A 93 2.39 10.33 0.93
CA THR A 93 1.58 9.82 2.04
C THR A 93 0.19 10.47 2.10
N GLY A 94 0.09 11.76 1.82
CA GLY A 94 -1.20 12.46 1.73
C GLY A 94 -2.10 11.88 0.65
N ARG A 95 -1.58 11.73 -0.57
CA ARG A 95 -2.31 11.14 -1.70
C ARG A 95 -2.70 9.68 -1.45
N ASN A 96 -1.82 8.88 -0.86
CA ASN A 96 -2.13 7.50 -0.50
C ASN A 96 -3.27 7.41 0.53
N LEU A 97 -3.32 8.29 1.52
CA LEU A 97 -4.42 8.37 2.47
C LEU A 97 -5.75 8.75 1.78
N GLU A 98 -5.72 9.64 0.80
CA GLU A 98 -6.90 9.99 -0.01
C GLU A 98 -7.39 8.80 -0.83
N VAL A 99 -6.50 8.04 -1.48
CA VAL A 99 -6.83 6.80 -2.19
C VAL A 99 -7.50 5.79 -1.26
N ILE A 100 -6.94 5.57 -0.06
CA ILE A 100 -7.56 4.66 0.92
C ILE A 100 -8.98 5.09 1.29
N ARG A 101 -9.19 6.38 1.57
CA ARG A 101 -10.52 6.88 1.93
C ARG A 101 -11.53 6.79 0.79
N ARG A 102 -11.08 7.07 -0.43
CA ARG A 102 -11.95 7.08 -1.61
C ARG A 102 -12.28 5.67 -2.11
N ASP A 103 -11.29 4.79 -2.19
CA ASP A 103 -11.38 3.54 -2.95
C ASP A 103 -11.46 2.29 -2.07
N TYR A 104 -11.04 2.37 -0.80
CA TYR A 104 -10.94 1.22 0.12
C TYR A 104 -11.68 1.45 1.45
N SER A 105 -12.65 2.36 1.48
CA SER A 105 -13.52 2.54 2.66
C SER A 105 -14.58 1.44 2.74
N TRP A 106 -15.02 1.11 3.96
CA TRP A 106 -16.10 0.15 4.18
C TRP A 106 -17.43 0.62 3.58
N GLU A 107 -17.69 1.93 3.61
CA GLU A 107 -18.88 2.54 3.03
C GLU A 107 -18.95 2.25 1.53
N LYS A 108 -17.86 2.55 0.81
CA LYS A 108 -17.79 2.28 -0.64
C LYS A 108 -17.95 0.80 -0.95
N LEU A 109 -17.27 -0.08 -0.20
CA LEU A 109 -17.38 -1.51 -0.40
C LEU A 109 -18.81 -2.02 -0.18
N ALA A 110 -19.50 -1.51 0.83
CA ALA A 110 -20.89 -1.85 1.10
C ALA A 110 -21.81 -1.37 -0.02
N ASP A 111 -21.65 -0.14 -0.49
CA ASP A 111 -22.44 0.43 -1.58
C ASP A 111 -22.27 -0.35 -2.88
N GLU A 112 -21.03 -0.67 -3.27
CA GLU A 112 -20.74 -1.46 -4.47
C GLU A 112 -21.35 -2.88 -4.40
N HIS A 113 -21.31 -3.52 -3.22
CA HIS A 113 -21.96 -4.83 -3.04
C HIS A 113 -23.49 -4.71 -3.09
N GLU A 114 -24.07 -3.69 -2.51
CA GLU A 114 -25.52 -3.47 -2.56
C GLU A 114 -26.00 -3.25 -4.01
N GLU A 115 -25.28 -2.42 -4.78
CA GLU A 115 -25.57 -2.21 -6.20
C GLU A 115 -25.44 -3.49 -7.01
N TYR A 116 -24.42 -4.29 -6.76
CA TYR A 116 -24.21 -5.58 -7.42
C TYR A 116 -25.35 -6.56 -7.09
N PHE A 117 -25.79 -6.64 -5.84
CA PHE A 117 -26.92 -7.49 -5.46
C PHE A 117 -28.24 -7.02 -6.09
N LYS A 118 -28.50 -5.71 -6.12
CA LYS A 118 -29.65 -5.14 -6.82
C LYS A 118 -29.64 -5.49 -8.31
N TRP A 119 -28.49 -5.36 -8.94
CA TRP A 119 -28.31 -5.74 -10.34
C TRP A 119 -28.58 -7.24 -10.56
N MET A 120 -28.04 -8.14 -9.74
CA MET A 120 -28.29 -9.58 -9.83
C MET A 120 -29.77 -9.93 -9.68
N LEU A 121 -30.48 -9.29 -8.75
CA LEU A 121 -31.91 -9.53 -8.52
C LEU A 121 -32.79 -9.05 -9.68
N ALA A 122 -32.34 -8.04 -10.42
CA ALA A 122 -33.02 -7.52 -11.59
C ALA A 122 -32.83 -8.35 -12.87
N GLN A 123 -31.89 -9.32 -12.87
CA GLN A 123 -31.68 -10.19 -14.03
C GLN A 123 -32.83 -11.21 -14.17
N PRO A 124 -33.32 -11.48 -15.41
CA PRO A 124 -34.33 -12.52 -15.63
C PRO A 124 -33.77 -13.86 -15.16
N ARG A 125 -34.53 -14.56 -14.33
CA ARG A 125 -34.21 -15.96 -13.98
C ARG A 125 -34.39 -16.81 -15.24
N HIS A 126 -33.28 -17.25 -15.84
CA HIS A 126 -33.36 -18.30 -16.85
C HIS A 126 -33.79 -19.59 -16.15
N GLY A 127 -35.04 -19.96 -16.37
CA GLY A 127 -35.59 -21.24 -15.94
C GLY A 127 -35.10 -22.38 -16.83
#